data_dbabf9fa424f942c64ce6eb8696f8742
#
_entry.id   dbabf9fa424f942c64ce6eb8696f8742
#
_cell.length_a   1.000
_cell.length_b   1.000
_cell.length_c   1.000
_cell.angle_alpha   90.00
_cell.angle_beta   90.00
_cell.angle_gamma   90.00
#
_symmetry.space_group_name_H-M   'P 1'
#
loop_
_entity.id
_entity.type
_entity.pdbx_description
1 polymer ?
#
loop_
_entity_poly.entity_id
_entity_poly.type
_entity_poly.pdbx_seq_one_letter_code
_entity_poly.pdbx_strand_id
1 'polypeptide(L)'
;MRKLVESTFVTLDGVIGDPHVWGPPYWDEEHNAYSAKLLFGADALLLGRETYEGFAEAWGGRSGDEYTDRINGLPKYVASTTLKEATAWNGNLIEGDVAAAVAELKQQPGQSILKYGSGKLDRTLIANKLIDELHLWVFPVVAGGGDRLLDGLDLTHFELLETTRFKSGIIVLTYGVKA
;
A
#
# COMPACT_ATOMS: atom_id res chain seq x y z
N MET A 1 9.81 3.41 -17.07
CA MET A 1 9.21 2.32 -16.28
C MET A 1 8.55 2.93 -15.04
N ARG A 2 7.31 2.56 -14.75
CA ARG A 2 6.56 3.04 -13.59
C ARG A 2 7.16 2.46 -12.31
N LYS A 3 7.18 3.25 -11.23
CA LYS A 3 7.54 2.73 -9.91
C LYS A 3 6.33 2.04 -9.26
N LEU A 4 6.57 0.94 -8.57
CA LEU A 4 5.63 0.39 -7.60
C LEU A 4 6.01 0.90 -6.21
N VAL A 5 5.14 1.70 -5.64
CA VAL A 5 5.29 2.33 -4.31
C VAL A 5 4.32 1.68 -3.35
N GLU A 6 4.82 1.11 -2.28
CA GLU A 6 4.00 0.55 -1.21
C GLU A 6 3.91 1.51 -0.03
N SER A 7 2.71 1.66 0.53
CA SER A 7 2.43 2.46 1.72
C SER A 7 1.77 1.57 2.78
N THR A 8 2.45 1.35 3.90
CA THR A 8 2.01 0.45 4.96
C THR A 8 2.17 1.07 6.33
N PHE A 9 1.11 1.02 7.15
CA PHE A 9 1.13 1.42 8.55
C PHE A 9 1.58 0.25 9.43
N VAL A 10 2.41 0.53 10.42
CA VAL A 10 2.92 -0.46 11.36
C VAL A 10 3.04 0.13 12.76
N THR A 11 2.77 -0.67 13.78
CA THR A 11 2.98 -0.32 15.18
C THR A 11 4.45 -0.53 15.60
N LEU A 12 4.84 -0.05 16.79
CA LEU A 12 6.19 -0.26 17.34
C LEU A 12 6.52 -1.75 17.54
N ASP A 13 5.51 -2.58 17.80
CA ASP A 13 5.65 -4.03 17.96
C ASP A 13 5.44 -4.81 16.66
N GLY A 14 5.44 -4.13 15.50
CA GLY A 14 5.44 -4.75 14.18
C GLY A 14 4.08 -5.23 13.66
N VAL A 15 2.99 -4.77 14.23
CA VAL A 15 1.62 -5.14 13.83
C VAL A 15 1.12 -4.23 12.71
N ILE A 16 0.51 -4.82 11.69
CA ILE A 16 -0.08 -4.11 10.55
C ILE A 16 -1.61 -4.21 10.52
N GLY A 17 -2.20 -5.13 11.27
CA GLY A 17 -3.64 -5.34 11.33
C GLY A 17 -4.39 -4.20 12.03
N ASP A 18 -5.64 -4.00 11.60
CA ASP A 18 -6.61 -3.09 12.23
C ASP A 18 -6.13 -1.63 12.43
N PRO A 19 -5.50 -0.98 11.45
CA PRO A 19 -4.99 0.39 11.59
C PRO A 19 -6.09 1.42 11.91
N HIS A 20 -7.35 1.11 11.61
CA HIS A 20 -8.51 1.92 11.95
C HIS A 20 -8.81 1.96 13.47
N VAL A 21 -8.25 1.02 14.24
CA VAL A 21 -8.41 0.95 15.70
C VAL A 21 -7.37 1.83 16.40
N TRP A 22 -6.10 1.74 16.01
CA TRP A 22 -5.00 2.42 16.69
C TRP A 22 -4.46 3.65 15.97
N GLY A 23 -4.76 3.82 14.68
CA GLY A 23 -4.24 4.91 13.85
C GLY A 23 -4.92 6.27 14.01
N PRO A 24 -6.27 6.37 14.20
CA PRO A 24 -6.98 7.65 14.14
C PRO A 24 -6.43 8.79 15.00
N PRO A 25 -5.92 8.57 16.23
CA PRO A 25 -5.34 9.65 17.03
C PRO A 25 -4.14 10.37 16.41
N TYR A 26 -3.52 9.75 15.39
CA TYR A 26 -2.32 10.26 14.70
C TYR A 26 -2.60 10.78 13.29
N TRP A 27 -3.87 10.77 12.84
CA TRP A 27 -4.26 11.24 11.51
C TRP A 27 -4.46 12.75 11.53
N ASP A 28 -3.35 13.44 11.52
CA ASP A 28 -3.27 14.90 11.49
C ASP A 28 -3.04 15.43 10.06
N GLU A 29 -2.78 16.73 9.96
CA GLU A 29 -2.56 17.43 8.71
C GLU A 29 -1.30 16.92 7.96
N GLU A 30 -0.21 16.62 8.69
CA GLU A 30 1.02 16.09 8.09
C GLU A 30 0.80 14.68 7.53
N HIS A 31 0.07 13.82 8.27
CA HIS A 31 -0.35 12.50 7.81
C HIS A 31 -1.17 12.61 6.52
N ASN A 32 -2.18 13.48 6.51
CA ASN A 32 -3.06 13.65 5.35
C ASN A 32 -2.31 14.19 4.14
N ALA A 33 -1.42 15.16 4.33
CA ALA A 33 -0.61 15.74 3.26
C ALA A 33 0.35 14.71 2.64
N TYR A 34 1.00 13.88 3.46
CA TYR A 34 1.88 12.83 2.95
C TYR A 34 1.11 11.74 2.19
N SER A 35 -0.05 11.33 2.74
CA SER A 35 -0.94 10.37 2.09
C SER A 35 -1.42 10.90 0.73
N ALA A 36 -1.83 12.16 0.67
CA ALA A 36 -2.22 12.82 -0.57
C ALA A 36 -1.07 12.88 -1.59
N LYS A 37 0.16 13.22 -1.15
CA LYS A 37 1.35 13.22 -2.02
C LYS A 37 1.53 11.87 -2.71
N LEU A 38 1.42 10.76 -1.99
CA LEU A 38 1.54 9.42 -2.57
C LEU A 38 0.41 9.12 -3.56
N LEU A 39 -0.84 9.42 -3.20
CA LEU A 39 -2.01 9.15 -4.02
C LEU A 39 -2.00 9.98 -5.32
N PHE A 40 -1.69 11.27 -5.24
CA PHE A 40 -1.65 12.15 -6.42
C PHE A 40 -0.43 11.90 -7.31
N GLY A 41 0.62 11.26 -6.78
CA GLY A 41 1.79 10.77 -7.53
C GLY A 41 1.56 9.44 -8.25
N ALA A 42 0.39 8.83 -8.09
CA ALA A 42 0.04 7.55 -8.69
C ALA A 42 -1.11 7.70 -9.69
N ASP A 43 -1.17 6.82 -10.68
CA ASP A 43 -2.26 6.73 -11.65
C ASP A 43 -2.95 5.35 -11.68
N ALA A 44 -2.55 4.46 -10.78
CA ALA A 44 -3.19 3.17 -10.54
C ALA A 44 -2.94 2.69 -9.11
N LEU A 45 -3.82 1.83 -8.61
CA LEU A 45 -3.66 1.13 -7.34
C LEU A 45 -3.41 -0.36 -7.58
N LEU A 46 -2.52 -0.96 -6.79
CA LEU A 46 -2.35 -2.42 -6.67
C LEU A 46 -2.79 -2.84 -5.27
N LEU A 47 -3.76 -3.74 -5.19
CA LEU A 47 -4.38 -4.11 -3.92
C LEU A 47 -4.46 -5.63 -3.79
N GLY A 48 -4.22 -6.14 -2.58
CA GLY A 48 -4.67 -7.47 -2.20
C GLY A 48 -6.18 -7.48 -1.96
N ARG A 49 -6.79 -8.68 -1.89
CA ARG A 49 -8.23 -8.84 -1.73
C ARG A 49 -8.80 -8.07 -0.53
N GLU A 50 -8.22 -8.27 0.66
CA GLU A 50 -8.76 -7.68 1.89
C GLU A 50 -8.72 -6.15 1.86
N THR A 51 -7.61 -5.58 1.40
CA THR A 51 -7.50 -4.12 1.24
C THR A 51 -8.48 -3.60 0.19
N TYR A 52 -8.65 -4.31 -0.94
CA TYR A 52 -9.60 -3.94 -1.97
C TYR A 52 -11.04 -3.92 -1.46
N GLU A 53 -11.48 -4.99 -0.79
CA GLU A 53 -12.83 -5.10 -0.25
C GLU A 53 -13.10 -4.03 0.82
N GLY A 54 -12.17 -3.84 1.77
CA GLY A 54 -12.29 -2.83 2.82
C GLY A 54 -12.27 -1.40 2.29
N PHE A 55 -11.45 -1.11 1.29
CA PHE A 55 -11.39 0.21 0.68
C PHE A 55 -12.60 0.49 -0.21
N ALA A 56 -13.09 -0.49 -0.95
CA ALA A 56 -14.32 -0.36 -1.74
C ALA A 56 -15.53 -0.01 -0.86
N GLU A 57 -15.63 -0.63 0.32
CA GLU A 57 -16.65 -0.31 1.32
C GLU A 57 -16.46 1.09 1.91
N ALA A 58 -15.22 1.45 2.28
CA ALA A 58 -14.91 2.72 2.94
C ALA A 58 -15.04 3.93 2.01
N TRP A 59 -14.64 3.81 0.75
CA TRP A 59 -14.49 4.91 -0.20
C TRP A 59 -15.53 4.91 -1.33
N GLY A 60 -15.98 3.73 -1.77
CA GLY A 60 -16.76 3.56 -2.99
C GLY A 60 -18.09 4.31 -3.06
N GLY A 61 -18.67 4.69 -1.92
CA GLY A 61 -19.91 5.48 -1.85
C GLY A 61 -19.71 6.97 -1.56
N ARG A 62 -18.47 7.45 -1.51
CA ARG A 62 -18.12 8.82 -1.12
C ARG A 62 -17.66 9.63 -2.34
N SER A 63 -17.86 10.94 -2.26
CA SER A 63 -17.38 11.93 -3.25
C SER A 63 -17.40 13.33 -2.64
N GLY A 64 -16.80 14.29 -3.34
CA GLY A 64 -16.92 15.71 -3.03
C GLY A 64 -15.68 16.32 -2.38
N ASP A 65 -14.59 15.60 -2.29
CA ASP A 65 -13.27 16.13 -2.00
C ASP A 65 -12.22 15.50 -2.93
N GLU A 66 -11.15 16.22 -3.19
CA GLU A 66 -10.13 15.83 -4.18
C GLU A 66 -9.49 14.47 -3.88
N TYR A 67 -9.25 14.14 -2.61
CA TYR A 67 -8.64 12.87 -2.22
C TYR A 67 -9.59 11.70 -2.52
N THR A 68 -10.84 11.81 -2.08
CA THR A 68 -11.87 10.79 -2.30
C THR A 68 -12.14 10.60 -3.79
N ASP A 69 -12.28 11.68 -4.54
CA ASP A 69 -12.53 11.62 -5.99
C ASP A 69 -11.34 11.00 -6.73
N ARG A 70 -10.10 11.31 -6.30
CA ARG A 70 -8.89 10.72 -6.86
C ARG A 70 -8.81 9.21 -6.60
N ILE A 71 -8.95 8.77 -5.34
CA ILE A 71 -8.84 7.36 -5.00
C ILE A 71 -9.95 6.52 -5.66
N ASN A 72 -11.16 7.08 -5.77
CA ASN A 72 -12.28 6.42 -6.45
C ASN A 72 -12.08 6.34 -7.96
N GLY A 73 -11.52 7.37 -8.58
CA GLY A 73 -11.33 7.46 -10.04
C GLY A 73 -10.22 6.56 -10.58
N LEU A 74 -9.19 6.24 -9.78
CA LEU A 74 -8.06 5.43 -10.25
C LEU A 74 -8.48 3.99 -10.57
N PRO A 75 -7.89 3.35 -11.61
CA PRO A 75 -8.02 1.91 -11.82
C PRO A 75 -7.34 1.14 -10.68
N LYS A 76 -7.98 0.06 -10.22
CA LYS A 76 -7.46 -0.85 -9.20
C LYS A 76 -7.13 -2.19 -9.83
N TYR A 77 -5.89 -2.62 -9.68
CA TYR A 77 -5.46 -3.97 -10.04
C TYR A 77 -5.47 -4.82 -8.76
N VAL A 78 -6.26 -5.88 -8.77
CA VAL A 78 -6.54 -6.70 -7.59
C VAL A 78 -5.88 -8.06 -7.72
N ALA A 79 -4.95 -8.35 -6.82
CA ALA A 79 -4.32 -9.66 -6.71
C ALA A 79 -5.10 -10.52 -5.71
N SER A 80 -5.66 -11.64 -6.18
CA SER A 80 -6.40 -12.58 -5.35
C SER A 80 -6.36 -13.98 -5.94
N THR A 81 -6.31 -14.98 -5.06
CA THR A 81 -6.44 -16.41 -5.41
C THR A 81 -7.86 -16.94 -5.20
N THR A 82 -8.74 -16.14 -4.62
CA THR A 82 -10.09 -16.56 -4.20
C THR A 82 -11.22 -15.79 -4.87
N LEU A 83 -11.00 -14.53 -5.27
CA LEU A 83 -11.99 -13.75 -6.01
C LEU A 83 -12.14 -14.31 -7.43
N LYS A 84 -13.38 -14.37 -7.91
CA LYS A 84 -13.72 -14.73 -9.29
C LYS A 84 -13.81 -13.49 -10.19
N GLU A 85 -14.09 -12.34 -9.59
CA GLU A 85 -14.21 -11.04 -10.25
C GLU A 85 -13.89 -9.92 -9.27
N ALA A 86 -13.49 -8.77 -9.77
CA ALA A 86 -13.21 -7.56 -8.99
C ALA A 86 -13.77 -6.34 -9.75
N THR A 87 -15.09 -6.35 -10.01
CA THR A 87 -15.75 -5.33 -10.84
C THR A 87 -16.23 -4.11 -10.05
N ALA A 88 -16.32 -4.24 -8.73
CA ALA A 88 -16.64 -3.10 -7.87
C ALA A 88 -15.48 -2.10 -7.86
N TRP A 89 -15.79 -0.84 -7.62
CA TRP A 89 -14.83 0.24 -7.36
C TRP A 89 -13.70 0.36 -8.40
N ASN A 90 -14.01 0.27 -9.71
CA ASN A 90 -13.03 0.24 -10.82
C ASN A 90 -11.96 -0.85 -10.67
N GLY A 91 -12.30 -1.99 -10.08
CA GLY A 91 -11.39 -3.12 -9.91
C GLY A 91 -11.18 -3.90 -11.20
N ASN A 92 -9.97 -4.41 -11.34
CA ASN A 92 -9.57 -5.32 -12.40
C ASN A 92 -8.82 -6.48 -11.75
N LEU A 93 -9.41 -7.67 -11.79
CA LEU A 93 -8.75 -8.85 -11.24
C LEU A 93 -7.53 -9.20 -12.09
N ILE A 94 -6.38 -9.37 -11.44
CA ILE A 94 -5.18 -9.88 -12.10
C ILE A 94 -5.36 -11.38 -12.31
N GLU A 95 -5.33 -11.82 -13.55
CA GLU A 95 -5.40 -13.22 -13.92
C GLU A 95 -3.98 -13.80 -14.10
N GLY A 96 -3.82 -15.07 -13.73
CA GLY A 96 -2.57 -15.80 -13.90
C GLY A 96 -1.45 -15.40 -12.93
N ASP A 97 -0.23 -15.25 -13.43
CA ASP A 97 0.95 -14.94 -12.63
C ASP A 97 0.98 -13.46 -12.25
N VAL A 98 0.82 -13.17 -10.96
CA VAL A 98 0.77 -11.80 -10.44
C VAL A 98 2.10 -11.06 -10.64
N ALA A 99 3.24 -11.74 -10.50
CA ALA A 99 4.54 -11.10 -10.69
C ALA A 99 4.75 -10.66 -12.15
N ALA A 100 4.38 -11.52 -13.10
CA ALA A 100 4.44 -11.20 -14.52
C ALA A 100 3.49 -10.04 -14.87
N ALA A 101 2.27 -10.08 -14.40
CA ALA A 101 1.28 -9.01 -14.63
C ALA A 101 1.73 -7.65 -14.06
N VAL A 102 2.29 -7.63 -12.84
CA VAL A 102 2.81 -6.40 -12.24
C VAL A 102 4.04 -5.90 -12.98
N ALA A 103 4.94 -6.80 -13.41
CA ALA A 103 6.09 -6.43 -14.24
C ALA A 103 5.66 -5.77 -15.56
N GLU A 104 4.63 -6.30 -16.21
CA GLU A 104 4.05 -5.73 -17.44
C GLU A 104 3.40 -4.35 -17.17
N LEU A 105 2.61 -4.20 -16.09
CA LEU A 105 2.05 -2.92 -15.68
C LEU A 105 3.13 -1.85 -15.47
N LYS A 106 4.26 -2.22 -14.88
CA LYS A 106 5.40 -1.31 -14.68
C LYS A 106 6.04 -0.84 -15.98
N GLN A 107 5.96 -1.61 -17.06
CA GLN A 107 6.49 -1.23 -18.39
C GLN A 107 5.59 -0.23 -19.14
N GLN A 108 4.32 -0.14 -18.78
CA GLN A 108 3.39 0.80 -19.41
C GLN A 108 3.78 2.26 -19.10
N PRO A 109 3.47 3.21 -19.99
CA PRO A 109 3.64 4.63 -19.69
C PRO A 109 2.68 5.05 -18.56
N GLY A 110 3.11 5.99 -17.73
CA GLY A 110 2.28 6.50 -16.65
C GLY A 110 3.08 6.96 -15.45
N GLN A 111 2.38 7.30 -14.38
CA GLN A 111 2.91 7.64 -13.08
C GLN A 111 3.19 6.37 -12.25
N SER A 112 3.39 6.51 -10.96
CA SER A 112 3.60 5.37 -10.06
C SER A 112 2.33 4.52 -9.93
N ILE A 113 2.52 3.25 -9.58
CA ILE A 113 1.48 2.35 -9.08
C ILE A 113 1.58 2.39 -7.56
N LEU A 114 0.49 2.73 -6.86
CA LEU A 114 0.47 2.79 -5.41
C LEU A 114 -0.18 1.53 -4.85
N LYS A 115 0.51 0.87 -3.93
CA LYS A 115 0.01 -0.28 -3.20
C LYS A 115 -0.22 0.10 -1.73
N TYR A 116 -1.41 -0.18 -1.23
CA TYR A 116 -1.73 0.00 0.19
C TYR A 116 -1.69 -1.32 0.95
N GLY A 117 -1.19 -1.23 2.18
CA GLY A 117 -1.12 -2.34 3.11
C GLY A 117 -0.05 -3.38 2.76
N SER A 118 0.30 -4.21 3.72
CA SER A 118 1.23 -5.32 3.57
C SER A 118 0.51 -6.65 3.78
N GLY A 119 1.02 -7.71 3.18
CA GLY A 119 0.44 -9.04 3.29
C GLY A 119 1.13 -10.09 2.43
N LYS A 120 0.42 -11.18 2.12
CA LYS A 120 0.97 -12.31 1.34
C LYS A 120 1.47 -11.90 -0.04
N LEU A 121 0.86 -10.88 -0.66
CA LEU A 121 1.27 -10.36 -1.96
C LEU A 121 2.71 -9.85 -1.94
N ASP A 122 3.17 -9.28 -0.82
CA ASP A 122 4.51 -8.70 -0.71
C ASP A 122 5.62 -9.73 -0.84
N ARG A 123 5.37 -10.97 -0.41
CA ARG A 123 6.33 -12.07 -0.61
C ARG A 123 6.64 -12.25 -2.09
N THR A 124 5.61 -12.26 -2.93
CA THR A 124 5.76 -12.37 -4.39
C THR A 124 6.45 -11.13 -4.97
N LEU A 125 6.00 -9.94 -4.59
CA LEU A 125 6.52 -8.69 -5.13
C LEU A 125 7.98 -8.44 -4.74
N ILE A 126 8.34 -8.70 -3.49
CA ILE A 126 9.71 -8.52 -2.98
C ILE A 126 10.66 -9.57 -3.56
N ALA A 127 10.24 -10.86 -3.60
CA ALA A 127 11.04 -11.93 -4.20
C ALA A 127 11.37 -11.69 -5.68
N ASN A 128 10.46 -11.01 -6.41
CA ASN A 128 10.66 -10.64 -7.81
C ASN A 128 11.21 -9.22 -7.99
N LYS A 129 11.63 -8.53 -6.92
CA LYS A 129 12.19 -7.16 -6.93
C LYS A 129 11.28 -6.15 -7.64
N LEU A 130 9.95 -6.28 -7.45
CA LEU A 130 8.96 -5.44 -8.10
C LEU A 130 8.63 -4.17 -7.32
N ILE A 131 8.82 -4.17 -5.98
CA ILE A 131 8.63 -2.99 -5.14
C ILE A 131 9.85 -2.10 -5.26
N ASP A 132 9.67 -0.87 -5.76
CA ASP A 132 10.74 0.12 -5.87
C ASP A 132 10.90 0.93 -4.59
N GLU A 133 9.80 1.26 -3.93
CA GLU A 133 9.79 2.02 -2.67
C GLU A 133 8.76 1.42 -1.70
N LEU A 134 9.20 1.17 -0.47
CA LEU A 134 8.36 0.79 0.67
C LEU A 134 8.33 1.95 1.66
N HIS A 135 7.20 2.65 1.75
CA HIS A 135 6.94 3.70 2.73
C HIS A 135 6.32 3.07 3.97
N LEU A 136 7.15 2.82 4.97
CA LEU A 136 6.76 2.21 6.22
C LEU A 136 6.46 3.31 7.25
N TRP A 137 5.18 3.48 7.61
CA TRP A 137 4.74 4.47 8.59
C TRP A 137 4.74 3.83 9.97
N VAL A 138 5.76 4.14 10.76
CA VAL A 138 5.89 3.62 12.12
C VAL A 138 5.11 4.52 13.08
N PHE A 139 4.00 4.01 13.58
CA PHE A 139 3.14 4.70 14.56
C PHE A 139 3.68 4.47 15.98
N PRO A 140 3.66 5.50 16.84
CA PRO A 140 4.15 5.41 18.21
C PRO A 140 3.13 4.70 19.11
N VAL A 141 2.77 3.46 18.78
CA VAL A 141 1.75 2.66 19.47
C VAL A 141 2.15 1.19 19.51
N VAL A 142 1.74 0.48 20.54
CA VAL A 142 1.85 -0.97 20.68
C VAL A 142 0.45 -1.56 20.56
N ALA A 143 0.24 -2.47 19.61
CA ALA A 143 -1.04 -3.15 19.43
C ALA A 143 -1.18 -4.39 20.31
N GLY A 144 -0.07 -5.03 20.69
CA GLY A 144 -0.06 -6.21 21.55
C GLY A 144 -0.28 -7.55 20.85
N GLY A 145 -0.68 -7.55 19.59
CA GLY A 145 -0.89 -8.76 18.77
C GLY A 145 -1.62 -8.43 17.46
N GLY A 146 -1.60 -9.35 16.53
CA GLY A 146 -2.19 -9.22 15.19
C GLY A 146 -1.23 -9.62 14.08
N ASP A 147 -1.61 -9.37 12.84
CA ASP A 147 -0.80 -9.67 11.67
C ASP A 147 0.48 -8.83 11.67
N ARG A 148 1.60 -9.50 11.38
CA ARG A 148 2.92 -8.87 11.44
C ARG A 148 3.40 -8.43 10.06
N LEU A 149 4.13 -7.32 10.06
CA LEU A 149 4.78 -6.78 8.88
C LEU A 149 5.73 -7.82 8.27
N LEU A 150 5.60 -8.05 6.95
CA LEU A 150 6.50 -8.90 6.15
C LEU A 150 6.68 -10.33 6.71
N ASP A 151 5.69 -10.83 7.44
CA ASP A 151 5.73 -12.18 8.00
C ASP A 151 5.89 -13.24 6.91
N GLY A 152 6.79 -14.21 7.17
CA GLY A 152 7.11 -15.29 6.24
C GLY A 152 7.89 -14.85 4.97
N LEU A 153 8.51 -13.68 4.98
CA LEU A 153 9.49 -13.27 3.98
C LEU A 153 10.84 -13.93 4.30
N ASP A 154 11.52 -14.43 3.28
CA ASP A 154 12.90 -14.90 3.40
C ASP A 154 13.85 -13.73 3.72
N LEU A 155 15.07 -14.05 4.18
CA LEU A 155 16.07 -13.04 4.48
C LEU A 155 16.27 -12.09 3.30
N THR A 156 15.87 -10.84 3.49
CA THR A 156 15.90 -9.79 2.47
C THR A 156 16.52 -8.53 3.05
N HIS A 157 17.43 -7.92 2.31
CA HIS A 157 18.07 -6.68 2.70
C HIS A 157 17.40 -5.49 2.01
N PHE A 158 17.17 -4.45 2.79
CA PHE A 158 16.62 -3.18 2.30
C PHE A 158 17.67 -2.07 2.45
N GLU A 159 17.54 -1.04 1.65
CA GLU A 159 18.29 0.20 1.73
C GLU A 159 17.38 1.33 2.18
N LEU A 160 17.78 2.06 3.23
CA LEU A 160 17.04 3.25 3.66
C LEU A 160 17.29 4.39 2.67
N LEU A 161 16.24 4.88 2.04
CA LEU A 161 16.28 5.95 1.05
C LEU A 161 15.96 7.32 1.68
N GLU A 162 14.95 7.37 2.56
CA GLU A 162 14.48 8.61 3.17
C GLU A 162 13.85 8.35 4.54
N THR A 163 13.86 9.36 5.39
CA THR A 163 13.15 9.38 6.68
C THR A 163 12.38 10.67 6.81
N THR A 164 11.07 10.57 7.06
CA THR A 164 10.19 11.72 7.30
C THR A 164 9.57 11.60 8.69
N ARG A 165 9.75 12.62 9.53
CA ARG A 165 9.19 12.68 10.88
C ARG A 165 8.00 13.64 10.92
N PHE A 166 6.88 13.18 11.51
CA PHE A 166 5.72 14.01 11.79
C PHE A 166 5.69 14.47 13.25
N LYS A 167 5.05 15.59 13.50
CA LYS A 167 4.87 16.13 14.87
C LYS A 167 4.06 15.20 15.76
N SER A 168 3.15 14.41 15.17
CA SER A 168 2.37 13.38 15.87
C SER A 168 3.22 12.25 16.48
N GLY A 169 4.48 12.11 16.04
CA GLY A 169 5.38 11.04 16.43
C GLY A 169 5.46 9.90 15.41
N ILE A 170 4.68 9.92 14.34
CA ILE A 170 4.85 8.98 13.22
C ILE A 170 6.21 9.26 12.56
N ILE A 171 6.91 8.20 12.21
CA ILE A 171 8.11 8.26 11.36
C ILE A 171 7.83 7.41 10.11
N VAL A 172 7.92 8.03 8.94
CA VAL A 172 7.88 7.30 7.67
C VAL A 172 9.31 6.96 7.26
N LEU A 173 9.59 5.68 7.16
CA LEU A 173 10.84 5.14 6.64
C LEU A 173 10.61 4.67 5.21
N THR A 174 11.31 5.26 4.26
CA THR A 174 11.24 4.86 2.86
C THR A 174 12.42 3.96 2.54
N TYR A 175 12.12 2.71 2.18
CA TYR A 175 13.12 1.70 1.83
C TYR A 175 13.03 1.29 0.37
N GLY A 176 14.18 0.92 -0.23
CA GLY A 176 14.27 0.13 -1.45
C GLY A 176 14.75 -1.27 -1.16
N VAL A 177 14.40 -2.24 -1.99
CA VAL A 177 14.96 -3.61 -1.91
C VAL A 177 16.38 -3.58 -2.49
N LYS A 178 17.36 -4.02 -1.71
CA LYS A 178 18.75 -4.13 -2.20
C LYS A 178 18.87 -5.10 -3.38
N ALA A 179 19.68 -4.72 -4.33
CA ALA A 179 20.00 -5.54 -5.50
C ALA A 179 20.77 -6.83 -5.11
#